data_5df3aa0f8209e18b87ff142a68084e8f
#
_entry.id   5df3aa0f8209e18b87ff142a68084e8f
#
_cell.length_a   1.000
_cell.length_b   1.000
_cell.length_c   1.000
_cell.angle_alpha   90.00
_cell.angle_beta   90.00
_cell.angle_gamma   90.00
#
_symmetry.space_group_name_H-M   'P 1'
#
loop_
_entity.id
_entity.type
_entity.pdbx_description
1 polymer ?
#
loop_
_entity_poly.entity_id
_entity_poly.type
_entity_poly.pdbx_seq_one_letter_code
_entity_poly.pdbx_strand_id
1 'polypeptide(L)'
;MKKRFLYSFLLVLFVAASAFMLTRIKKTRKNEAAYSSLLPRKSSLAYAAEWAVVKNNVDVLIRKINDNPSDIKSLLALTAQYIQEGRNTGNFNYYNEAALKCINAVLEKDAKSFEALTFKATILLSQHRFSDGLTIATQVQQLYPYNAYVYGLLVDAYVESGKYKEAIAAADKMISIRPDNRSYSRIAYLREIHGDIPGAIEAMKMAVDAGAPGDENTEWCRVQLGKLFEKTGKISDAKMHYTISADNRHNYPYALAGLARIATEEKDYIKALGLYMQADSLIPDHTFKEGIAEIYNLTGQVEKAKKVAEEILNFMKNFSSAGENRNAGQNEDHEMAHAYMGVNNYEKALEFALQEYNRRPANIEMNETVAIVYYAKGEYAKALPYIETALKTNCKNPELLCHAGLIYAKSGDNAKAKMFLKEALKNDPLIPVSLKTESEEMLYP
;
A
#
# COMPACT_ATOMS: atom_id res chain seq x y z
N MET A 1 42.36 -57.59 23.56
CA MET A 1 41.62 -57.60 22.29
C MET A 1 40.23 -56.93 22.37
N LYS A 2 39.38 -57.23 23.35
CA LYS A 2 37.98 -56.69 23.43
C LYS A 2 37.87 -55.14 23.48
N LYS A 3 38.76 -54.43 24.19
CA LYS A 3 38.71 -52.94 24.27
C LYS A 3 39.04 -52.23 22.96
N ARG A 4 40.00 -52.76 22.18
CA ARG A 4 40.34 -52.18 20.87
C ARG A 4 39.19 -52.34 19.85
N PHE A 5 38.48 -53.45 19.89
CA PHE A 5 37.33 -53.72 19.05
C PHE A 5 36.16 -52.78 19.37
N LEU A 6 35.94 -52.49 20.66
CA LEU A 6 34.93 -51.56 21.13
C LEU A 6 35.21 -50.12 20.65
N TYR A 7 36.46 -49.66 20.74
CA TYR A 7 36.83 -48.31 20.29
C TYR A 7 36.70 -48.17 18.74
N SER A 8 37.08 -49.20 17.99
CA SER A 8 36.91 -49.19 16.52
C SER A 8 35.44 -49.18 16.12
N PHE A 9 34.58 -49.91 16.82
CA PHE A 9 33.13 -49.90 16.62
C PHE A 9 32.50 -48.56 16.94
N LEU A 10 32.88 -47.93 18.05
CA LEU A 10 32.38 -46.56 18.39
C LEU A 10 32.86 -45.51 17.42
N LEU A 11 34.08 -45.62 16.90
CA LEU A 11 34.59 -44.69 15.84
C LEU A 11 33.79 -44.81 14.54
N VAL A 12 33.50 -46.06 14.12
CA VAL A 12 32.68 -46.29 12.92
C VAL A 12 31.27 -45.76 13.07
N LEU A 13 30.65 -45.95 14.24
CA LEU A 13 29.34 -45.38 14.57
C LEU A 13 29.34 -43.84 14.56
N PHE A 14 30.39 -43.22 15.10
CA PHE A 14 30.52 -41.76 15.11
C PHE A 14 30.69 -41.21 13.69
N VAL A 15 31.52 -41.85 12.84
CA VAL A 15 31.68 -41.44 11.45
C VAL A 15 30.39 -41.62 10.66
N ALA A 16 29.67 -42.73 10.84
CA ALA A 16 28.39 -42.97 10.20
C ALA A 16 27.30 -41.96 10.64
N ALA A 17 27.23 -41.64 11.93
CA ALA A 17 26.31 -40.63 12.49
C ALA A 17 26.64 -39.21 11.96
N SER A 18 27.94 -38.88 11.87
CA SER A 18 28.41 -37.62 11.32
C SER A 18 28.09 -37.49 9.83
N ALA A 19 28.31 -38.54 9.06
CA ALA A 19 27.95 -38.58 7.64
C ALA A 19 26.43 -38.49 7.43
N PHE A 20 25.62 -39.15 8.26
CA PHE A 20 24.16 -39.04 8.25
C PHE A 20 23.69 -37.64 8.63
N MET A 21 24.27 -37.02 9.63
CA MET A 21 23.99 -35.63 9.98
C MET A 21 24.34 -34.66 8.86
N LEU A 22 25.51 -34.80 8.25
CA LEU A 22 25.95 -33.99 7.12
C LEU A 22 25.03 -34.13 5.90
N THR A 23 24.58 -35.35 5.60
CA THR A 23 23.61 -35.59 4.52
C THR A 23 22.25 -35.02 4.84
N ARG A 24 21.80 -35.11 6.10
CA ARG A 24 20.56 -34.52 6.56
C ARG A 24 20.61 -32.98 6.55
N ILE A 25 21.70 -32.36 7.01
CA ILE A 25 21.97 -30.93 6.93
C ILE A 25 22.00 -30.43 5.49
N LYS A 26 22.69 -31.19 4.58
CA LYS A 26 22.68 -30.85 3.14
C LYS A 26 21.30 -30.97 2.52
N LYS A 27 20.51 -31.99 2.91
CA LYS A 27 19.12 -32.14 2.43
C LYS A 27 18.19 -31.09 2.98
N THR A 28 18.33 -30.70 4.27
CA THR A 28 17.56 -29.60 4.88
C THR A 28 17.95 -28.26 4.25
N ARG A 29 19.25 -27.97 4.08
CA ARG A 29 19.71 -26.77 3.36
C ARG A 29 19.26 -26.74 1.89
N LYS A 30 19.19 -27.89 1.21
CA LYS A 30 18.68 -27.97 -0.16
C LYS A 30 17.15 -27.72 -0.22
N ASN A 31 16.40 -28.12 0.82
CA ASN A 31 14.97 -27.84 0.92
C ASN A 31 14.71 -26.37 1.37
N GLU A 32 15.56 -25.81 2.22
CA GLU A 32 15.50 -24.37 2.59
C GLU A 32 15.96 -23.45 1.46
N ALA A 33 16.74 -23.95 0.50
CA ALA A 33 17.20 -23.21 -0.67
C ALA A 33 16.18 -23.18 -1.82
N ALA A 34 15.07 -23.92 -1.75
CA ALA A 34 14.05 -23.87 -2.79
C ALA A 34 13.39 -22.48 -2.81
N TYR A 35 13.50 -21.77 -3.95
CA TYR A 35 12.81 -20.51 -4.16
C TYR A 35 11.34 -20.76 -4.43
N SER A 36 10.48 -19.84 -3.97
CA SER A 36 9.03 -20.00 -3.97
C SER A 36 8.47 -19.98 -5.41
N SER A 37 7.59 -20.91 -5.74
CA SER A 37 6.80 -20.86 -6.97
C SER A 37 5.78 -19.74 -6.91
N LEU A 38 5.26 -19.30 -8.07
CA LEU A 38 4.17 -18.35 -8.09
C LEU A 38 2.88 -18.98 -7.57
N LEU A 39 2.13 -18.23 -6.77
CA LEU A 39 0.77 -18.59 -6.39
C LEU A 39 -0.14 -18.54 -7.60
N PRO A 40 -1.14 -19.43 -7.72
CA PRO A 40 -2.13 -19.33 -8.77
C PRO A 40 -2.87 -17.98 -8.70
N ARG A 41 -2.96 -17.30 -9.83
CA ARG A 41 -3.81 -16.10 -9.93
C ARG A 41 -5.28 -16.51 -9.87
N LYS A 42 -6.11 -15.68 -9.24
CA LYS A 42 -7.55 -15.93 -9.07
C LYS A 42 -8.35 -15.32 -10.23
N SER A 43 -9.55 -15.88 -10.45
CA SER A 43 -10.54 -15.34 -11.38
C SER A 43 -9.96 -15.05 -12.77
N SER A 44 -10.36 -13.95 -13.39
CA SER A 44 -9.93 -13.54 -14.72
C SER A 44 -8.44 -13.18 -14.82
N LEU A 45 -7.76 -12.87 -13.72
CA LEU A 45 -6.31 -12.65 -13.70
C LEU A 45 -5.52 -13.91 -14.09
N ALA A 46 -6.09 -15.10 -13.87
CA ALA A 46 -5.49 -16.37 -14.25
C ALA A 46 -5.50 -16.62 -15.77
N TYR A 47 -6.38 -15.94 -16.50
CA TYR A 47 -6.54 -16.09 -17.96
C TYR A 47 -5.83 -15.00 -18.75
N ALA A 48 -5.17 -14.06 -18.10
CA ALA A 48 -4.39 -13.05 -18.79
C ALA A 48 -3.24 -13.71 -19.59
N ALA A 49 -3.06 -13.30 -20.85
CA ALA A 49 -2.00 -13.86 -21.70
C ALA A 49 -0.59 -13.72 -21.09
N GLU A 50 -0.35 -12.64 -20.33
CA GLU A 50 0.88 -12.40 -19.59
C GLU A 50 1.17 -13.47 -18.54
N TRP A 51 0.12 -14.09 -17.95
CA TRP A 51 0.31 -15.04 -16.84
C TRP A 51 1.13 -16.27 -17.24
N ALA A 52 0.86 -16.84 -18.42
CA ALA A 52 1.60 -17.99 -18.91
C ALA A 52 3.08 -17.65 -19.13
N VAL A 53 3.36 -16.44 -19.65
CA VAL A 53 4.73 -15.95 -19.87
C VAL A 53 5.45 -15.72 -18.54
N VAL A 54 4.82 -15.05 -17.58
CA VAL A 54 5.38 -14.78 -16.25
C VAL A 54 5.71 -16.07 -15.52
N LYS A 55 4.78 -17.04 -15.51
CA LYS A 55 4.96 -18.34 -14.87
C LYS A 55 6.16 -19.09 -15.49
N ASN A 56 6.21 -19.17 -16.82
CA ASN A 56 7.33 -19.83 -17.49
C ASN A 56 8.68 -19.14 -17.18
N ASN A 57 8.72 -17.81 -17.18
CA ASN A 57 9.93 -17.05 -16.85
C ASN A 57 10.39 -17.34 -15.42
N VAL A 58 9.49 -17.36 -14.45
CA VAL A 58 9.82 -17.66 -13.05
C VAL A 58 10.32 -19.09 -12.90
N ASP A 59 9.68 -20.07 -13.55
CA ASP A 59 10.12 -21.46 -13.51
C ASP A 59 11.53 -21.64 -14.13
N VAL A 60 11.86 -20.88 -15.18
CA VAL A 60 13.21 -20.87 -15.79
C VAL A 60 14.23 -20.24 -14.85
N LEU A 61 13.88 -19.11 -14.20
CA LEU A 61 14.78 -18.44 -13.25
C LEU A 61 15.07 -19.32 -12.04
N ILE A 62 14.05 -19.96 -11.45
CA ILE A 62 14.22 -20.89 -10.33
C ILE A 62 15.15 -22.06 -10.71
N ARG A 63 14.99 -22.65 -11.91
CA ARG A 63 15.89 -23.70 -12.38
C ARG A 63 17.34 -23.21 -12.49
N LYS A 64 17.58 -22.05 -13.13
CA LYS A 64 18.91 -21.45 -13.24
C LYS A 64 19.58 -21.22 -11.88
N ILE A 65 18.82 -20.73 -10.90
CA ILE A 65 19.32 -20.47 -9.55
C ILE A 65 19.60 -21.79 -8.81
N ASN A 66 18.79 -22.83 -9.00
CA ASN A 66 19.03 -24.16 -8.44
C ASN A 66 20.30 -24.81 -9.01
N ASP A 67 20.57 -24.62 -10.31
CA ASP A 67 21.78 -25.10 -10.97
C ASP A 67 23.00 -24.27 -10.56
N ASN A 68 22.84 -22.94 -10.41
CA ASN A 68 23.91 -22.04 -9.98
C ASN A 68 23.36 -21.04 -8.92
N PRO A 69 23.46 -21.37 -7.62
CA PRO A 69 23.01 -20.47 -6.54
C PRO A 69 23.75 -19.13 -6.46
N SER A 70 24.80 -18.96 -7.28
CA SER A 70 25.57 -17.72 -7.37
C SER A 70 25.16 -16.82 -8.53
N ASP A 71 24.15 -17.18 -9.30
CA ASP A 71 23.66 -16.38 -10.42
C ASP A 71 22.87 -15.14 -9.91
N ILE A 72 23.63 -14.06 -9.65
CA ILE A 72 23.08 -12.77 -9.17
C ILE A 72 22.04 -12.24 -10.16
N LYS A 73 22.25 -12.36 -11.47
CA LYS A 73 21.30 -11.86 -12.49
C LYS A 73 19.95 -12.55 -12.38
N SER A 74 19.96 -13.88 -12.26
CA SER A 74 18.72 -14.65 -12.11
C SER A 74 18.03 -14.36 -10.77
N LEU A 75 18.78 -14.17 -9.67
CA LEU A 75 18.24 -13.78 -8.36
C LEU A 75 17.53 -12.40 -8.42
N LEU A 76 18.16 -11.41 -9.05
CA LEU A 76 17.58 -10.07 -9.20
C LEU A 76 16.36 -10.08 -10.14
N ALA A 77 16.41 -10.83 -11.23
CA ALA A 77 15.28 -10.99 -12.14
C ALA A 77 14.08 -11.66 -11.43
N LEU A 78 14.33 -12.70 -10.64
CA LEU A 78 13.30 -13.37 -9.85
C LEU A 78 12.70 -12.44 -8.78
N THR A 79 13.53 -11.63 -8.12
CA THR A 79 13.09 -10.59 -7.18
C THR A 79 12.11 -9.62 -7.83
N ALA A 80 12.44 -9.12 -9.03
CA ALA A 80 11.56 -8.20 -9.76
C ALA A 80 10.21 -8.85 -10.11
N GLN A 81 10.21 -10.14 -10.49
CA GLN A 81 8.97 -10.88 -10.76
C GLN A 81 8.12 -11.03 -9.50
N TYR A 82 8.70 -11.36 -8.34
CA TYR A 82 7.95 -11.46 -7.10
C TYR A 82 7.32 -10.12 -6.68
N ILE A 83 8.08 -9.01 -6.76
CA ILE A 83 7.55 -7.67 -6.44
C ILE A 83 6.38 -7.33 -7.37
N GLN A 84 6.50 -7.60 -8.67
CA GLN A 84 5.43 -7.33 -9.62
C GLN A 84 4.20 -8.22 -9.38
N GLU A 85 4.38 -9.51 -9.05
CA GLU A 85 3.26 -10.39 -8.72
C GLU A 85 2.57 -10.01 -7.42
N GLY A 86 3.31 -9.50 -6.42
CA GLY A 86 2.71 -8.90 -5.23
C GLY A 86 1.74 -7.78 -5.57
N ARG A 87 2.13 -6.88 -6.48
CA ARG A 87 1.28 -5.76 -6.96
C ARG A 87 0.08 -6.24 -7.77
N ASN A 88 0.29 -7.21 -8.65
CA ASN A 88 -0.77 -7.73 -9.53
C ASN A 88 -1.85 -8.51 -8.78
N THR A 89 -1.50 -9.16 -7.66
CA THR A 89 -2.37 -10.13 -6.97
C THR A 89 -2.75 -9.72 -5.55
N GLY A 90 -2.12 -8.69 -4.98
CA GLY A 90 -2.29 -8.31 -3.58
C GLY A 90 -1.65 -9.28 -2.56
N ASN A 91 -0.98 -10.35 -3.00
CA ASN A 91 -0.34 -11.34 -2.12
C ASN A 91 1.04 -10.85 -1.62
N PHE A 92 1.09 -9.64 -1.08
CA PHE A 92 2.33 -8.97 -0.70
C PHE A 92 3.16 -9.76 0.31
N ASN A 93 2.57 -10.31 1.35
CA ASN A 93 3.33 -11.03 2.39
C ASN A 93 4.12 -12.20 1.79
N TYR A 94 3.47 -13.03 0.98
CA TYR A 94 4.13 -14.17 0.33
C TYR A 94 5.26 -13.73 -0.60
N TYR A 95 4.98 -12.76 -1.47
CA TYR A 95 5.95 -12.35 -2.48
C TYR A 95 7.07 -11.47 -1.91
N ASN A 96 6.80 -10.65 -0.91
CA ASN A 96 7.84 -9.87 -0.22
C ASN A 96 8.83 -10.79 0.51
N GLU A 97 8.36 -11.85 1.17
CA GLU A 97 9.23 -12.84 1.81
C GLU A 97 10.09 -13.58 0.77
N ALA A 98 9.47 -14.04 -0.32
CA ALA A 98 10.20 -14.69 -1.41
C ALA A 98 11.25 -13.77 -2.05
N ALA A 99 10.92 -12.51 -2.27
CA ALA A 99 11.83 -11.51 -2.81
C ALA A 99 12.98 -11.19 -1.85
N LEU A 100 12.71 -11.03 -0.55
CA LEU A 100 13.75 -10.78 0.46
C LEU A 100 14.74 -11.92 0.55
N LYS A 101 14.32 -13.16 0.36
CA LYS A 101 15.24 -14.33 0.29
C LYS A 101 16.22 -14.19 -0.87
N CYS A 102 15.76 -13.81 -2.06
CA CYS A 102 16.63 -13.56 -3.22
C CYS A 102 17.58 -12.37 -2.96
N ILE A 103 17.05 -11.27 -2.42
CA ILE A 103 17.81 -10.05 -2.10
C ILE A 103 18.94 -10.38 -1.12
N ASN A 104 18.66 -11.11 -0.04
CA ASN A 104 19.66 -11.47 0.95
C ASN A 104 20.77 -12.32 0.34
N ALA A 105 20.42 -13.28 -0.52
CA ALA A 105 21.41 -14.09 -1.24
C ALA A 105 22.33 -13.25 -2.17
N VAL A 106 21.82 -12.17 -2.76
CA VAL A 106 22.61 -11.21 -3.52
C VAL A 106 23.52 -10.40 -2.60
N LEU A 107 22.95 -9.83 -1.50
CA LEU A 107 23.69 -8.94 -0.59
C LEU A 107 24.79 -9.67 0.20
N GLU A 108 24.68 -10.97 0.42
CA GLU A 108 25.77 -11.82 0.95
C GLU A 108 27.00 -11.85 0.03
N LYS A 109 26.81 -11.68 -1.27
CA LYS A 109 27.88 -11.71 -2.28
C LYS A 109 28.36 -10.33 -2.68
N ASP A 110 27.44 -9.39 -2.80
CA ASP A 110 27.67 -7.99 -3.13
C ASP A 110 26.80 -7.09 -2.22
N ALA A 111 27.38 -6.72 -1.07
CA ALA A 111 26.71 -5.86 -0.07
C ALA A 111 26.38 -4.45 -0.58
N LYS A 112 26.92 -4.05 -1.75
CA LYS A 112 26.69 -2.76 -2.39
C LYS A 112 25.86 -2.86 -3.66
N SER A 113 25.27 -4.02 -3.97
CA SER A 113 24.43 -4.22 -5.15
C SER A 113 23.31 -3.19 -5.18
N PHE A 114 23.30 -2.36 -6.23
CA PHE A 114 22.31 -1.31 -6.44
C PHE A 114 20.89 -1.87 -6.47
N GLU A 115 20.66 -2.87 -7.32
CA GLU A 115 19.34 -3.45 -7.53
C GLU A 115 18.85 -4.15 -6.26
N ALA A 116 19.70 -4.90 -5.56
CA ALA A 116 19.30 -5.59 -4.33
C ALA A 116 18.94 -4.60 -3.21
N LEU A 117 19.73 -3.54 -3.01
CA LEU A 117 19.43 -2.52 -2.02
C LEU A 117 18.18 -1.71 -2.37
N THR A 118 17.98 -1.36 -3.65
CA THR A 118 16.76 -0.65 -4.07
C THR A 118 15.51 -1.51 -3.95
N PHE A 119 15.56 -2.79 -4.30
CA PHE A 119 14.46 -3.73 -4.08
C PHE A 119 14.17 -3.91 -2.58
N LYS A 120 15.21 -3.99 -1.74
CA LYS A 120 15.04 -4.06 -0.29
C LYS A 120 14.32 -2.83 0.26
N ALA A 121 14.75 -1.63 -0.14
CA ALA A 121 14.07 -0.39 0.25
C ALA A 121 12.61 -0.37 -0.22
N THR A 122 12.33 -0.75 -1.47
CA THR A 122 10.97 -0.85 -2.02
C THR A 122 10.09 -1.77 -1.18
N ILE A 123 10.58 -2.95 -0.79
CA ILE A 123 9.83 -3.90 0.03
C ILE A 123 9.59 -3.34 1.43
N LEU A 124 10.61 -2.74 2.05
CA LEU A 124 10.45 -2.14 3.38
C LEU A 124 9.40 -1.02 3.39
N LEU A 125 9.39 -0.17 2.35
CA LEU A 125 8.37 0.87 2.19
C LEU A 125 6.98 0.26 1.99
N SER A 126 6.85 -0.79 1.17
CA SER A 126 5.56 -1.48 0.97
C SER A 126 5.07 -2.25 2.20
N GLN A 127 5.96 -2.54 3.15
CA GLN A 127 5.65 -3.13 4.45
C GLN A 127 5.37 -2.07 5.53
N HIS A 128 5.25 -0.80 5.17
CA HIS A 128 5.10 0.34 6.08
C HIS A 128 6.24 0.46 7.13
N ARG A 129 7.43 -0.07 6.79
CA ARG A 129 8.66 0.05 7.57
C ARG A 129 9.47 1.25 7.08
N PHE A 130 8.87 2.42 7.16
CA PHE A 130 9.35 3.64 6.50
C PHE A 130 10.73 4.10 7.01
N SER A 131 11.00 3.98 8.30
CA SER A 131 12.32 4.31 8.88
C SER A 131 13.43 3.41 8.35
N ASP A 132 13.16 2.11 8.23
CA ASP A 132 14.11 1.15 7.68
C ASP A 132 14.32 1.40 6.18
N GLY A 133 13.21 1.63 5.45
CA GLY A 133 13.22 1.99 4.04
C GLY A 133 14.04 3.25 3.77
N LEU A 134 13.84 4.30 4.58
CA LEU A 134 14.60 5.55 4.50
C LEU A 134 16.11 5.33 4.73
N THR A 135 16.46 4.50 5.71
CA THR A 135 17.86 4.17 6.02
C THR A 135 18.54 3.52 4.81
N ILE A 136 17.91 2.51 4.20
CA ILE A 136 18.46 1.84 3.01
C ILE A 136 18.47 2.79 1.80
N ALA A 137 17.40 3.56 1.57
CA ALA A 137 17.36 4.53 0.47
C ALA A 137 18.46 5.59 0.58
N THR A 138 18.74 6.08 1.79
CA THR A 138 19.85 7.03 2.05
C THR A 138 21.21 6.38 1.78
N GLN A 139 21.41 5.13 2.20
CA GLN A 139 22.62 4.37 1.87
C GLN A 139 22.81 4.26 0.36
N VAL A 140 21.76 3.93 -0.37
CA VAL A 140 21.81 3.80 -1.85
C VAL A 140 22.09 5.16 -2.50
N GLN A 141 21.50 6.25 -1.99
CA GLN A 141 21.79 7.60 -2.50
C GLN A 141 23.27 7.97 -2.39
N GLN A 142 23.91 7.62 -1.28
CA GLN A 142 25.35 7.88 -1.10
C GLN A 142 26.22 7.11 -2.09
N LEU A 143 25.81 5.87 -2.43
CA LEU A 143 26.53 5.02 -3.38
C LEU A 143 26.23 5.41 -4.84
N TYR A 144 25.00 5.84 -5.14
CA TYR A 144 24.49 6.08 -6.50
C TYR A 144 23.74 7.41 -6.63
N PRO A 145 24.41 8.57 -6.43
CA PRO A 145 23.76 9.88 -6.30
C PRO A 145 23.12 10.43 -7.59
N TYR A 146 23.37 9.80 -8.73
CA TYR A 146 22.83 10.22 -10.02
C TYR A 146 21.76 9.28 -10.58
N ASN A 147 21.16 8.43 -9.72
CA ASN A 147 20.11 7.52 -10.14
C ASN A 147 18.72 8.03 -9.68
N ALA A 148 17.84 8.34 -10.63
CA ALA A 148 16.50 8.89 -10.36
C ALA A 148 15.64 7.96 -9.47
N TYR A 149 15.75 6.63 -9.63
CA TYR A 149 14.95 5.68 -8.87
C TYR A 149 15.17 5.80 -7.35
N VAL A 150 16.40 6.08 -6.94
CA VAL A 150 16.77 6.28 -5.53
C VAL A 150 16.03 7.47 -4.92
N TYR A 151 15.94 8.56 -5.68
CA TYR A 151 15.22 9.74 -5.22
C TYR A 151 13.71 9.48 -5.12
N GLY A 152 13.15 8.61 -5.96
CA GLY A 152 11.78 8.16 -5.80
C GLY A 152 11.54 7.42 -4.48
N LEU A 153 12.45 6.53 -4.07
CA LEU A 153 12.39 5.86 -2.76
C LEU A 153 12.49 6.86 -1.61
N LEU A 154 13.36 7.89 -1.75
CA LEU A 154 13.49 8.95 -0.75
C LEU A 154 12.23 9.81 -0.66
N VAL A 155 11.59 10.16 -1.79
CA VAL A 155 10.30 10.87 -1.79
C VAL A 155 9.27 10.10 -0.98
N ASP A 156 9.09 8.82 -1.30
CA ASP A 156 8.10 7.96 -0.62
C ASP A 156 8.40 7.88 0.89
N ALA A 157 9.66 7.61 1.26
CA ALA A 157 10.06 7.51 2.66
C ALA A 157 9.93 8.84 3.44
N TYR A 158 10.26 9.98 2.80
CA TYR A 158 10.14 11.29 3.44
C TYR A 158 8.69 11.71 3.63
N VAL A 159 7.82 11.51 2.63
CA VAL A 159 6.39 11.79 2.75
C VAL A 159 5.81 11.01 3.92
N GLU A 160 6.06 9.71 3.95
CA GLU A 160 5.55 8.83 5.01
C GLU A 160 6.09 9.17 6.40
N SER A 161 7.29 9.75 6.46
CA SER A 161 7.88 10.24 7.71
C SER A 161 7.44 11.67 8.08
N GLY A 162 6.57 12.32 7.30
CA GLY A 162 6.15 13.71 7.48
C GLY A 162 7.24 14.75 7.20
N LYS A 163 8.30 14.37 6.48
CA LYS A 163 9.42 15.24 6.07
C LYS A 163 9.17 15.82 4.68
N TYR A 164 8.15 16.65 4.56
CA TYR A 164 7.62 17.10 3.27
C TYR A 164 8.60 18.00 2.50
N LYS A 165 9.42 18.81 3.20
CA LYS A 165 10.44 19.66 2.54
C LYS A 165 11.52 18.80 1.87
N GLU A 166 11.98 17.77 2.55
CA GLU A 166 12.96 16.82 2.05
C GLU A 166 12.36 15.98 0.90
N ALA A 167 11.06 15.65 0.97
CA ALA A 167 10.36 14.96 -0.11
C ALA A 167 10.31 15.81 -1.38
N ILE A 168 10.00 17.11 -1.28
CA ILE A 168 9.99 18.04 -2.42
C ILE A 168 11.39 18.14 -3.02
N ALA A 169 12.43 18.35 -2.21
CA ALA A 169 13.81 18.44 -2.69
C ALA A 169 14.26 17.13 -3.40
N ALA A 170 13.85 15.98 -2.88
CA ALA A 170 14.12 14.68 -3.52
C ALA A 170 13.35 14.54 -4.86
N ALA A 171 12.10 14.98 -4.94
CA ALA A 171 11.32 14.97 -6.17
C ALA A 171 11.91 15.89 -7.26
N ASP A 172 12.34 17.09 -6.88
CA ASP A 172 13.03 18.01 -7.79
C ASP A 172 14.31 17.40 -8.35
N LYS A 173 15.09 16.71 -7.48
CA LYS A 173 16.26 15.99 -7.92
C LYS A 173 15.93 14.82 -8.83
N MET A 174 14.88 14.04 -8.51
CA MET A 174 14.43 12.92 -9.33
C MET A 174 14.10 13.35 -10.75
N ILE A 175 13.26 14.39 -10.91
CA ILE A 175 12.84 14.87 -12.22
C ILE A 175 13.97 15.50 -13.01
N SER A 176 14.94 16.15 -12.34
CA SER A 176 16.12 16.73 -12.99
C SER A 176 17.04 15.66 -13.62
N ILE A 177 17.00 14.42 -13.10
CA ILE A 177 17.77 13.29 -13.63
C ILE A 177 16.98 12.56 -14.72
N ARG A 178 15.71 12.28 -14.46
CA ARG A 178 14.86 11.51 -15.37
C ARG A 178 13.38 11.89 -15.22
N PRO A 179 12.83 12.70 -16.13
CA PRO A 179 11.40 12.93 -16.22
C PRO A 179 10.73 11.68 -16.81
N ASP A 180 9.93 10.97 -16.01
CA ASP A 180 9.19 9.77 -16.41
C ASP A 180 7.89 9.64 -15.60
N ASN A 181 7.10 8.60 -15.91
CA ASN A 181 5.86 8.27 -15.22
C ASN A 181 6.01 8.28 -13.68
N ARG A 182 7.12 7.76 -13.16
CA ARG A 182 7.36 7.64 -11.71
C ARG A 182 7.68 8.99 -11.06
N SER A 183 8.39 9.87 -11.76
CA SER A 183 8.70 11.22 -11.24
C SER A 183 7.46 12.10 -11.25
N TYR A 184 6.71 12.10 -12.35
CA TYR A 184 5.49 12.90 -12.46
C TYR A 184 4.41 12.49 -11.47
N SER A 185 4.22 11.19 -11.23
CA SER A 185 3.21 10.71 -10.27
C SER A 185 3.53 11.14 -8.82
N ARG A 186 4.80 11.16 -8.43
CA ARG A 186 5.22 11.66 -7.10
C ARG A 186 5.07 13.16 -6.96
N ILE A 187 5.38 13.92 -8.03
CA ILE A 187 5.12 15.36 -8.05
C ILE A 187 3.63 15.65 -7.95
N ALA A 188 2.79 14.89 -8.64
CA ALA A 188 1.34 15.01 -8.55
C ALA A 188 0.85 14.80 -7.11
N TYR A 189 1.32 13.76 -6.45
CA TYR A 189 0.96 13.48 -5.05
C TYR A 189 1.45 14.59 -4.10
N LEU A 190 2.69 15.06 -4.23
CA LEU A 190 3.19 16.17 -3.43
C LEU A 190 2.38 17.46 -3.63
N ARG A 191 1.99 17.79 -4.86
CA ARG A 191 1.11 18.93 -5.15
C ARG A 191 -0.27 18.75 -4.52
N GLU A 192 -0.84 17.57 -4.61
CA GLU A 192 -2.14 17.23 -4.01
C GLU A 192 -2.14 17.46 -2.51
N ILE A 193 -1.19 16.89 -1.78
CA ILE A 193 -1.11 17.04 -0.31
C ILE A 193 -0.74 18.46 0.15
N HIS A 194 -0.28 19.33 -0.76
CA HIS A 194 -0.05 20.75 -0.53
C HIS A 194 -1.18 21.65 -1.08
N GLY A 195 -2.30 21.05 -1.53
CA GLY A 195 -3.50 21.77 -1.95
C GLY A 195 -3.44 22.34 -3.37
N ASP A 196 -2.38 22.07 -4.14
CA ASP A 196 -2.29 22.44 -5.56
C ASP A 196 -2.94 21.36 -6.43
N ILE A 197 -4.26 21.24 -6.36
CA ILE A 197 -5.01 20.22 -7.13
C ILE A 197 -4.89 20.43 -8.65
N PRO A 198 -4.96 21.67 -9.21
CA PRO A 198 -4.74 21.86 -10.64
C PRO A 198 -3.36 21.39 -11.09
N GLY A 199 -2.31 21.72 -10.36
CA GLY A 199 -0.95 21.27 -10.65
C GLY A 199 -0.76 19.76 -10.43
N ALA A 200 -1.48 19.13 -9.49
CA ALA A 200 -1.50 17.68 -9.32
C ALA A 200 -2.12 16.97 -10.54
N ILE A 201 -3.25 17.48 -11.07
CA ILE A 201 -3.89 16.97 -12.28
C ILE A 201 -2.94 17.08 -13.49
N GLU A 202 -2.27 18.22 -13.67
CA GLU A 202 -1.31 18.42 -14.74
C GLU A 202 -0.16 17.40 -14.66
N ALA A 203 0.48 17.28 -13.51
CA ALA A 203 1.56 16.34 -13.29
C ALA A 203 1.11 14.87 -13.47
N MET A 204 -0.09 14.51 -13.02
CA MET A 204 -0.61 13.15 -13.20
C MET A 204 -0.97 12.84 -14.66
N LYS A 205 -1.42 13.83 -15.45
CA LYS A 205 -1.54 13.69 -16.91
C LYS A 205 -0.19 13.38 -17.55
N MET A 206 0.85 14.14 -17.19
CA MET A 206 2.22 13.87 -17.68
C MET A 206 2.70 12.47 -17.28
N ALA A 207 2.32 11.97 -16.09
CA ALA A 207 2.64 10.61 -15.67
C ALA A 207 1.93 9.56 -16.57
N VAL A 208 0.68 9.76 -16.90
CA VAL A 208 -0.08 8.87 -17.80
C VAL A 208 0.51 8.90 -19.22
N ASP A 209 0.84 10.08 -19.74
CA ASP A 209 1.35 10.25 -21.11
C ASP A 209 2.77 9.71 -21.27
N ALA A 210 3.56 9.68 -20.19
CA ALA A 210 4.91 9.11 -20.17
C ALA A 210 4.94 7.56 -20.07
N GLY A 211 3.80 6.91 -19.89
CA GLY A 211 3.68 5.46 -19.75
C GLY A 211 3.02 4.77 -20.94
N ALA A 212 3.20 3.46 -21.06
CA ALA A 212 2.54 2.67 -22.10
C ALA A 212 1.12 2.27 -21.67
N PRO A 213 0.11 2.35 -22.56
CA PRO A 213 -1.23 1.86 -22.27
C PRO A 213 -1.23 0.37 -21.88
N GLY A 214 -2.00 0.01 -20.87
CA GLY A 214 -2.09 -1.37 -20.34
C GLY A 214 -0.97 -1.77 -19.38
N ASP A 215 0.12 -0.99 -19.29
CA ASP A 215 1.12 -1.16 -18.24
C ASP A 215 0.52 -0.83 -16.86
N GLU A 216 0.79 -1.68 -15.86
CA GLU A 216 0.17 -1.54 -14.54
C GLU A 216 0.44 -0.16 -13.92
N ASN A 217 1.69 0.36 -14.00
CA ASN A 217 2.01 1.68 -13.46
C ASN A 217 1.25 2.82 -14.18
N THR A 218 1.07 2.70 -15.50
CA THR A 218 0.35 3.69 -16.29
C THR A 218 -1.13 3.71 -15.93
N GLU A 219 -1.73 2.52 -15.82
CA GLU A 219 -3.14 2.44 -15.47
C GLU A 219 -3.40 2.81 -14.00
N TRP A 220 -2.45 2.55 -13.11
CA TRP A 220 -2.48 3.09 -11.75
C TRP A 220 -2.48 4.63 -11.76
N CYS A 221 -1.57 5.27 -12.52
CA CYS A 221 -1.55 6.73 -12.66
C CYS A 221 -2.87 7.25 -13.25
N ARG A 222 -3.46 6.53 -14.22
CA ARG A 222 -4.76 6.88 -14.79
C ARG A 222 -5.88 6.83 -13.77
N VAL A 223 -5.89 5.83 -12.90
CA VAL A 223 -6.83 5.74 -11.78
C VAL A 223 -6.63 6.90 -10.79
N GLN A 224 -5.38 7.24 -10.45
CA GLN A 224 -5.12 8.40 -9.58
C GLN A 224 -5.56 9.72 -10.23
N LEU A 225 -5.37 9.87 -11.56
CA LEU A 225 -5.91 11.02 -12.28
C LEU A 225 -7.44 11.08 -12.21
N GLY A 226 -8.11 9.93 -12.34
CA GLY A 226 -9.56 9.83 -12.11
C GLY A 226 -9.96 10.33 -10.72
N LYS A 227 -9.26 9.89 -9.66
CA LYS A 227 -9.50 10.35 -8.28
C LYS A 227 -9.30 11.86 -8.11
N LEU A 228 -8.29 12.45 -8.75
CA LEU A 228 -8.09 13.90 -8.73
C LEU A 228 -9.24 14.65 -9.40
N PHE A 229 -9.80 14.11 -10.49
CA PHE A 229 -11.00 14.67 -11.13
C PHE A 229 -12.23 14.54 -10.23
N GLU A 230 -12.42 13.42 -9.55
CA GLU A 230 -13.48 13.25 -8.55
C GLU A 230 -13.41 14.37 -7.49
N LYS A 231 -12.23 14.59 -6.89
CA LYS A 231 -12.00 15.63 -5.86
C LYS A 231 -12.30 17.07 -6.35
N THR A 232 -12.42 17.27 -7.66
CA THR A 232 -12.77 18.57 -8.24
C THR A 232 -14.18 18.63 -8.82
N GLY A 233 -15.00 17.60 -8.56
CA GLY A 233 -16.37 17.50 -9.09
C GLY A 233 -16.47 17.22 -10.60
N LYS A 234 -15.35 16.92 -11.25
CA LYS A 234 -15.30 16.61 -12.70
C LYS A 234 -15.60 15.13 -12.95
N ILE A 235 -16.81 14.71 -12.61
CA ILE A 235 -17.23 13.32 -12.61
C ILE A 235 -17.13 12.66 -13.99
N SER A 236 -17.47 13.39 -15.04
CA SER A 236 -17.36 12.87 -16.43
C SER A 236 -15.93 12.56 -16.83
N ASP A 237 -14.96 13.42 -16.44
CA ASP A 237 -13.53 13.20 -16.69
C ASP A 237 -13.03 12.00 -15.88
N ALA A 238 -13.42 11.90 -14.60
CA ALA A 238 -13.09 10.77 -13.76
C ALA A 238 -13.58 9.45 -14.35
N LYS A 239 -14.86 9.39 -14.73
CA LYS A 239 -15.50 8.22 -15.36
C LYS A 239 -14.78 7.80 -16.64
N MET A 240 -14.39 8.77 -17.49
CA MET A 240 -13.63 8.53 -18.71
C MET A 240 -12.29 7.84 -18.39
N HIS A 241 -11.52 8.37 -17.44
CA HIS A 241 -10.21 7.79 -17.08
C HIS A 241 -10.33 6.40 -16.49
N TYR A 242 -11.32 6.12 -15.64
CA TYR A 242 -11.57 4.78 -15.12
C TYR A 242 -11.99 3.80 -16.22
N THR A 243 -12.84 4.24 -17.16
CA THR A 243 -13.26 3.39 -18.29
C THR A 243 -12.06 3.03 -19.16
N ILE A 244 -11.24 4.02 -19.56
CA ILE A 244 -10.03 3.77 -20.35
C ILE A 244 -9.09 2.81 -19.61
N SER A 245 -8.92 2.96 -18.29
CA SER A 245 -8.08 2.05 -17.49
C SER A 245 -8.63 0.63 -17.45
N ALA A 246 -9.95 0.47 -17.33
CA ALA A 246 -10.61 -0.84 -17.36
C ALA A 246 -10.53 -1.52 -18.72
N ASP A 247 -10.56 -0.73 -19.81
CA ASP A 247 -10.43 -1.22 -21.19
C ASP A 247 -8.99 -1.63 -21.51
N ASN A 248 -8.01 -0.78 -21.16
CA ASN A 248 -6.59 -1.03 -21.41
C ASN A 248 -6.05 -2.22 -20.58
N ARG A 249 -6.54 -2.38 -19.37
CA ARG A 249 -6.18 -3.48 -18.47
C ARG A 249 -7.45 -4.17 -17.98
N HIS A 250 -7.91 -5.15 -18.77
CA HIS A 250 -9.16 -5.85 -18.51
C HIS A 250 -9.26 -6.34 -17.06
N ASN A 251 -10.38 -6.01 -16.40
CA ASN A 251 -10.62 -6.31 -14.97
C ASN A 251 -9.58 -5.69 -14.02
N TYR A 252 -9.10 -4.47 -14.30
CA TYR A 252 -8.22 -3.78 -13.36
C TYR A 252 -9.02 -3.35 -12.12
N PRO A 253 -8.75 -3.93 -10.93
CA PRO A 253 -9.64 -3.80 -9.77
C PRO A 253 -9.84 -2.36 -9.31
N TYR A 254 -8.79 -1.55 -9.37
CA TYR A 254 -8.84 -0.13 -8.96
C TYR A 254 -9.66 0.74 -9.91
N ALA A 255 -9.68 0.41 -11.21
CA ALA A 255 -10.56 1.07 -12.17
C ALA A 255 -12.03 0.68 -11.95
N LEU A 256 -12.29 -0.61 -11.66
CA LEU A 256 -13.64 -1.08 -11.30
C LEU A 256 -14.15 -0.39 -10.04
N ALA A 257 -13.30 -0.24 -9.01
CA ALA A 257 -13.66 0.49 -7.78
C ALA A 257 -13.93 1.98 -8.06
N GLY A 258 -13.17 2.62 -8.96
CA GLY A 258 -13.46 3.98 -9.42
C GLY A 258 -14.83 4.09 -10.08
N LEU A 259 -15.15 3.19 -11.01
CA LEU A 259 -16.47 3.13 -11.66
C LEU A 259 -17.59 2.82 -10.65
N ALA A 260 -17.30 2.03 -9.60
CA ALA A 260 -18.26 1.76 -8.54
C ALA A 260 -18.61 3.01 -7.74
N ARG A 261 -17.59 3.85 -7.38
CA ARG A 261 -17.84 5.15 -6.73
C ARG A 261 -18.72 6.05 -7.60
N ILE A 262 -18.42 6.16 -8.90
CA ILE A 262 -19.26 6.94 -9.82
C ILE A 262 -20.69 6.41 -9.84
N ALA A 263 -20.89 5.09 -9.91
CA ALA A 263 -22.22 4.50 -9.86
C ALA A 263 -22.94 4.76 -8.54
N THR A 264 -22.22 4.83 -7.40
CA THR A 264 -22.76 5.21 -6.09
C THR A 264 -23.30 6.64 -6.12
N GLU A 265 -22.55 7.59 -6.69
CA GLU A 265 -22.98 8.98 -6.89
C GLU A 265 -24.20 9.08 -7.82
N GLU A 266 -24.22 8.28 -8.88
CA GLU A 266 -25.37 8.16 -9.79
C GLU A 266 -26.57 7.47 -9.10
N LYS A 267 -26.43 7.00 -7.84
CA LYS A 267 -27.41 6.23 -7.06
C LYS A 267 -27.80 4.88 -7.71
N ASP A 268 -26.96 4.39 -8.60
CA ASP A 268 -27.09 3.04 -9.18
C ASP A 268 -26.37 2.03 -8.27
N TYR A 269 -26.96 1.80 -7.08
CA TYR A 269 -26.39 0.95 -6.05
C TYR A 269 -26.21 -0.51 -6.48
N ILE A 270 -27.04 -0.99 -7.39
CA ILE A 270 -26.93 -2.37 -7.92
C ILE A 270 -25.67 -2.51 -8.73
N LYS A 271 -25.41 -1.57 -9.65
CA LYS A 271 -24.21 -1.54 -10.45
C LYS A 271 -22.96 -1.30 -9.60
N ALA A 272 -23.01 -0.37 -8.65
CA ALA A 272 -21.92 -0.07 -7.74
C ALA A 272 -21.51 -1.29 -6.94
N LEU A 273 -22.48 -2.00 -6.32
CA LEU A 273 -22.23 -3.22 -5.57
C LEU A 273 -21.60 -4.32 -6.45
N GLY A 274 -22.12 -4.51 -7.68
CA GLY A 274 -21.57 -5.48 -8.63
C GLY A 274 -20.11 -5.21 -8.98
N LEU A 275 -19.75 -3.94 -9.22
CA LEU A 275 -18.37 -3.52 -9.55
C LEU A 275 -17.41 -3.70 -8.37
N TYR A 276 -17.82 -3.33 -7.15
CA TYR A 276 -17.00 -3.56 -5.96
C TYR A 276 -16.80 -5.05 -5.67
N MET A 277 -17.86 -5.86 -5.76
CA MET A 277 -17.75 -7.31 -5.58
C MET A 277 -16.85 -7.96 -6.64
N GLN A 278 -16.90 -7.46 -7.88
CA GLN A 278 -15.97 -7.90 -8.92
C GLN A 278 -14.54 -7.55 -8.55
N ALA A 279 -14.26 -6.31 -8.11
CA ALA A 279 -12.92 -5.89 -7.68
C ALA A 279 -12.40 -6.74 -6.50
N ASP A 280 -13.21 -6.95 -5.46
CA ASP A 280 -12.88 -7.77 -4.28
C ASP A 280 -12.59 -9.23 -4.62
N SER A 281 -13.24 -9.77 -5.65
CA SER A 281 -12.97 -11.13 -6.14
C SER A 281 -11.60 -11.30 -6.80
N LEU A 282 -10.99 -10.22 -7.26
CA LEU A 282 -9.74 -10.22 -8.03
C LEU A 282 -8.52 -10.12 -7.11
N ILE A 283 -8.51 -9.17 -6.21
CA ILE A 283 -7.41 -8.95 -5.26
C ILE A 283 -7.97 -8.70 -3.86
N PRO A 284 -7.25 -9.13 -2.81
CA PRO A 284 -7.64 -8.86 -1.42
C PRO A 284 -7.27 -7.42 -1.04
N ASP A 285 -8.20 -6.49 -1.21
CA ASP A 285 -8.05 -5.09 -0.79
C ASP A 285 -9.28 -4.68 0.02
N HIS A 286 -9.07 -4.30 1.28
CA HIS A 286 -10.14 -3.97 2.21
C HIS A 286 -10.98 -2.76 1.75
N THR A 287 -10.41 -1.85 0.98
CA THR A 287 -11.10 -0.64 0.49
C THR A 287 -12.30 -0.97 -0.41
N PHE A 288 -12.26 -2.10 -1.11
CA PHE A 288 -13.43 -2.57 -1.88
C PHE A 288 -14.57 -3.01 -0.97
N LYS A 289 -14.25 -3.68 0.14
CA LYS A 289 -15.23 -4.07 1.14
C LYS A 289 -15.81 -2.86 1.88
N GLU A 290 -15.02 -1.82 2.12
CA GLU A 290 -15.52 -0.55 2.67
C GLU A 290 -16.58 0.06 1.76
N GLY A 291 -16.34 0.11 0.44
CA GLY A 291 -17.34 0.53 -0.54
C GLY A 291 -18.60 -0.34 -0.55
N ILE A 292 -18.46 -1.66 -0.38
CA ILE A 292 -19.61 -2.58 -0.24
C ILE A 292 -20.41 -2.26 1.04
N ALA A 293 -19.72 -2.04 2.17
CA ALA A 293 -20.37 -1.69 3.44
C ALA A 293 -21.11 -0.36 3.35
N GLU A 294 -20.51 0.65 2.69
CA GLU A 294 -21.14 1.94 2.44
C GLU A 294 -22.44 1.78 1.63
N ILE A 295 -22.44 1.02 0.54
CA ILE A 295 -23.66 0.77 -0.25
C ILE A 295 -24.72 0.06 0.58
N TYR A 296 -24.37 -0.89 1.42
CA TYR A 296 -25.33 -1.53 2.31
C TYR A 296 -25.94 -0.53 3.31
N ASN A 297 -25.16 0.39 3.86
CA ASN A 297 -25.64 1.47 4.71
C ASN A 297 -26.61 2.40 3.95
N LEU A 298 -26.23 2.84 2.74
CA LEU A 298 -27.05 3.72 1.89
C LEU A 298 -28.39 3.09 1.49
N THR A 299 -28.43 1.77 1.41
CA THR A 299 -29.65 1.02 1.07
C THR A 299 -30.41 0.48 2.29
N GLY A 300 -30.03 0.92 3.50
CA GLY A 300 -30.71 0.52 4.75
C GLY A 300 -30.42 -0.91 5.20
N GLN A 301 -29.45 -1.59 4.60
CA GLN A 301 -29.09 -2.99 4.91
C GLN A 301 -28.01 -3.04 6.02
N VAL A 302 -28.29 -2.41 7.16
CA VAL A 302 -27.32 -2.15 8.25
C VAL A 302 -26.65 -3.44 8.76
N GLU A 303 -27.40 -4.55 8.89
CA GLU A 303 -26.84 -5.83 9.36
C GLU A 303 -25.79 -6.40 8.36
N LYS A 304 -26.00 -6.19 7.06
CA LYS A 304 -25.01 -6.60 6.06
C LYS A 304 -23.77 -5.71 6.11
N ALA A 305 -23.95 -4.40 6.26
CA ALA A 305 -22.82 -3.47 6.42
C ALA A 305 -21.96 -3.86 7.64
N LYS A 306 -22.59 -4.13 8.79
CA LYS A 306 -21.91 -4.59 10.00
C LYS A 306 -21.12 -5.89 9.77
N LYS A 307 -21.76 -6.87 9.10
CA LYS A 307 -21.06 -8.12 8.76
C LYS A 307 -19.82 -7.89 7.90
N VAL A 308 -19.90 -7.00 6.90
CA VAL A 308 -18.75 -6.65 6.06
C VAL A 308 -17.66 -5.96 6.88
N ALA A 309 -18.00 -5.06 7.81
CA ALA A 309 -17.02 -4.44 8.71
C ALA A 309 -16.31 -5.47 9.61
N GLU A 310 -17.05 -6.48 10.11
CA GLU A 310 -16.46 -7.60 10.85
C GLU A 310 -15.55 -8.47 9.95
N GLU A 311 -15.90 -8.67 8.68
CA GLU A 311 -15.06 -9.38 7.71
C GLU A 311 -13.75 -8.62 7.44
N ILE A 312 -13.80 -7.27 7.30
CA ILE A 312 -12.61 -6.43 7.16
C ILE A 312 -11.70 -6.59 8.38
N LEU A 313 -12.25 -6.47 9.58
CA LEU A 313 -11.49 -6.61 10.82
C LEU A 313 -10.84 -8.00 10.94
N ASN A 314 -11.55 -9.05 10.60
CA ASN A 314 -11.01 -10.41 10.63
C ASN A 314 -9.93 -10.63 9.56
N PHE A 315 -10.11 -10.06 8.37
CA PHE A 315 -9.10 -10.08 7.32
C PHE A 315 -7.80 -9.41 7.80
N MET A 316 -7.89 -8.21 8.38
CA MET A 316 -6.76 -7.47 8.92
C MET A 316 -6.04 -8.23 10.04
N LYS A 317 -6.79 -8.82 10.99
CA LYS A 317 -6.21 -9.65 12.06
C LYS A 317 -5.43 -10.85 11.53
N ASN A 318 -5.99 -11.54 10.53
CA ASN A 318 -5.34 -12.71 9.93
C ASN A 318 -4.11 -12.30 9.13
N PHE A 319 -4.13 -11.15 8.48
CA PHE A 319 -3.02 -10.62 7.70
C PHE A 319 -1.84 -10.24 8.61
N SER A 320 -2.12 -9.57 9.73
CA SER A 320 -1.13 -9.21 10.75
C SER A 320 -0.54 -10.41 11.50
N SER A 321 -1.31 -11.51 11.64
CA SER A 321 -0.89 -12.72 12.35
C SER A 321 -0.14 -13.74 11.48
N ALA A 322 -0.25 -13.65 10.16
CA ALA A 322 0.38 -14.60 9.23
C ALA A 322 1.91 -14.48 9.14
N GLY A 323 2.50 -13.43 9.74
CA GLY A 323 3.95 -13.29 9.89
C GLY A 323 4.41 -13.87 11.22
N GLU A 324 4.83 -15.14 11.28
CA GLU A 324 5.49 -15.72 12.48
C GLU A 324 6.75 -14.96 12.91
N ASN A 325 7.26 -14.05 12.08
CA ASN A 325 8.31 -13.10 12.38
C ASN A 325 7.77 -11.67 12.31
N ARG A 326 7.43 -11.08 13.47
CA ARG A 326 7.08 -9.65 13.59
C ARG A 326 8.12 -8.69 12.95
N ASN A 327 9.32 -9.17 12.67
CA ASN A 327 10.39 -8.42 11.98
C ASN A 327 10.31 -8.48 10.45
N ALA A 328 9.44 -9.30 9.86
CA ALA A 328 9.26 -9.45 8.42
C ALA A 328 7.84 -9.09 7.95
N GLY A 329 6.90 -8.83 8.88
CA GLY A 329 5.51 -8.52 8.59
C GLY A 329 5.27 -7.07 8.17
N GLN A 330 4.17 -6.86 7.46
CA GLN A 330 3.63 -5.55 7.14
C GLN A 330 3.13 -4.88 8.43
N ASN A 331 3.37 -3.58 8.56
CA ASN A 331 2.84 -2.79 9.66
C ASN A 331 1.49 -2.19 9.23
N GLU A 332 0.41 -2.66 9.83
CA GLU A 332 -0.96 -2.33 9.44
C GLU A 332 -1.74 -1.64 10.56
N ASP A 333 -1.03 -0.97 11.47
CA ASP A 333 -1.71 -0.34 12.61
C ASP A 333 -2.65 0.79 12.17
N HIS A 334 -2.34 1.48 11.06
CA HIS A 334 -3.23 2.48 10.48
C HIS A 334 -4.54 1.84 9.99
N GLU A 335 -4.45 0.80 9.19
CA GLU A 335 -5.59 0.06 8.65
C GLU A 335 -6.39 -0.64 9.76
N MET A 336 -5.69 -1.16 10.78
CA MET A 336 -6.33 -1.72 11.98
C MET A 336 -7.13 -0.68 12.76
N ALA A 337 -6.63 0.57 12.86
CA ALA A 337 -7.38 1.65 13.49
C ALA A 337 -8.70 1.91 12.76
N HIS A 338 -8.66 2.02 11.43
CA HIS A 338 -9.86 2.19 10.60
C HIS A 338 -10.82 0.98 10.69
N ALA A 339 -10.31 -0.25 10.65
CA ALA A 339 -11.14 -1.44 10.81
C ALA A 339 -11.86 -1.49 12.16
N TYR A 340 -11.19 -1.08 13.25
CA TYR A 340 -11.84 -0.96 14.56
C TYR A 340 -12.83 0.21 14.64
N MET A 341 -12.59 1.31 13.93
CA MET A 341 -13.57 2.39 13.76
C MET A 341 -14.86 1.85 13.10
N GLY A 342 -14.72 1.07 12.03
CA GLY A 342 -15.85 0.49 11.30
C GLY A 342 -16.75 -0.43 12.14
N VAL A 343 -16.23 -1.02 13.23
CA VAL A 343 -17.00 -1.83 14.19
C VAL A 343 -17.30 -1.07 15.49
N ASN A 344 -17.14 0.26 15.52
CA ASN A 344 -17.37 1.15 16.66
C ASN A 344 -16.55 0.79 17.93
N ASN A 345 -15.42 0.12 17.78
CA ASN A 345 -14.51 -0.15 18.88
C ASN A 345 -13.43 0.93 18.97
N TYR A 346 -13.83 2.11 19.42
CA TYR A 346 -12.98 3.31 19.42
C TYR A 346 -11.78 3.20 20.39
N GLU A 347 -11.86 2.37 21.44
CA GLU A 347 -10.72 2.14 22.33
C GLU A 347 -9.59 1.40 21.59
N LYS A 348 -9.92 0.33 20.87
CA LYS A 348 -8.94 -0.39 20.05
C LYS A 348 -8.48 0.43 18.85
N ALA A 349 -9.37 1.19 18.23
CA ALA A 349 -9.01 2.11 17.17
C ALA A 349 -7.96 3.12 17.64
N LEU A 350 -8.14 3.71 18.84
CA LEU A 350 -7.18 4.66 19.41
C LEU A 350 -5.84 4.00 19.74
N GLU A 351 -5.86 2.77 20.28
CA GLU A 351 -4.63 2.03 20.57
C GLU A 351 -3.76 1.89 19.31
N PHE A 352 -4.32 1.43 18.20
CA PHE A 352 -3.63 1.25 16.93
C PHE A 352 -3.26 2.58 16.26
N ALA A 353 -4.15 3.56 16.26
CA ALA A 353 -3.86 4.90 15.74
C ALA A 353 -2.66 5.55 16.45
N LEU A 354 -2.58 5.45 17.78
CA LEU A 354 -1.46 5.98 18.56
C LEU A 354 -0.17 5.16 18.35
N GLN A 355 -0.24 3.86 18.14
CA GLN A 355 0.94 3.06 17.80
C GLN A 355 1.57 3.54 16.49
N GLU A 356 0.76 3.75 15.45
CA GLU A 356 1.26 4.26 14.18
C GLU A 356 1.71 5.72 14.27
N TYR A 357 0.95 6.58 14.94
CA TYR A 357 1.33 7.96 15.20
C TYR A 357 2.70 8.07 15.89
N ASN A 358 2.98 7.23 16.89
CA ASN A 358 4.27 7.26 17.60
C ASN A 358 5.46 6.93 16.68
N ARG A 359 5.25 6.17 15.62
CA ARG A 359 6.27 5.91 14.59
C ARG A 359 6.44 7.08 13.62
N ARG A 360 5.36 7.83 13.34
CA ARG A 360 5.30 8.88 12.31
C ARG A 360 4.54 10.13 12.79
N PRO A 361 4.97 10.79 13.88
CA PRO A 361 4.18 11.85 14.53
C PRO A 361 4.02 13.11 13.68
N ALA A 362 4.83 13.31 12.65
CA ALA A 362 4.73 14.45 11.74
C ALA A 362 3.89 14.15 10.46
N ASN A 363 3.48 12.89 10.24
CA ASN A 363 2.70 12.51 9.08
C ASN A 363 1.26 13.04 9.20
N ILE A 364 0.75 13.70 8.15
CA ILE A 364 -0.58 14.35 8.18
C ILE A 364 -1.72 13.34 8.29
N GLU A 365 -1.63 12.20 7.60
CA GLU A 365 -2.68 11.16 7.61
C GLU A 365 -2.77 10.48 8.99
N MET A 366 -1.62 10.21 9.64
CA MET A 366 -1.62 9.64 10.98
C MET A 366 -2.22 10.59 12.00
N ASN A 367 -1.97 11.87 11.86
CA ASN A 367 -2.58 12.89 12.69
C ASN A 367 -4.10 12.98 12.43
N GLU A 368 -4.55 12.92 11.18
CA GLU A 368 -5.98 12.85 10.87
C GLU A 368 -6.62 11.63 11.52
N THR A 369 -6.02 10.45 11.38
CA THR A 369 -6.54 9.20 11.97
C THR A 369 -6.71 9.30 13.48
N VAL A 370 -5.73 9.83 14.21
CA VAL A 370 -5.87 10.03 15.66
C VAL A 370 -6.97 11.04 16.00
N ALA A 371 -7.07 12.12 15.20
CA ALA A 371 -8.08 13.16 15.40
C ALA A 371 -9.52 12.62 15.23
N ILE A 372 -9.77 11.82 14.18
CA ILE A 372 -11.11 11.25 13.94
C ILE A 372 -11.49 10.21 14.99
N VAL A 373 -10.53 9.44 15.51
CA VAL A 373 -10.81 8.49 16.61
C VAL A 373 -11.16 9.23 17.88
N TYR A 374 -10.44 10.31 18.26
CA TYR A 374 -10.82 11.15 19.39
C TYR A 374 -12.17 11.83 19.18
N TYR A 375 -12.47 12.27 17.95
CA TYR A 375 -13.78 12.83 17.62
C TYR A 375 -14.90 11.83 17.86
N ALA A 376 -14.76 10.60 17.35
CA ALA A 376 -15.73 9.51 17.53
C ALA A 376 -15.92 9.11 19.01
N LYS A 377 -14.89 9.29 19.85
CA LYS A 377 -14.98 9.12 21.32
C LYS A 377 -15.63 10.29 22.05
N GLY A 378 -15.94 11.41 21.36
CA GLY A 378 -16.42 12.63 21.98
C GLY A 378 -15.34 13.44 22.70
N GLU A 379 -14.07 13.11 22.52
CA GLU A 379 -12.92 13.75 23.18
C GLU A 379 -12.36 14.91 22.32
N TYR A 380 -13.21 15.85 21.96
CA TYR A 380 -12.94 16.89 20.95
C TYR A 380 -11.70 17.74 21.24
N ALA A 381 -11.49 18.10 22.50
CA ALA A 381 -10.31 18.88 22.91
C ALA A 381 -8.99 18.14 22.66
N LYS A 382 -9.00 16.80 22.73
CA LYS A 382 -7.83 16.00 22.40
C LYS A 382 -7.64 15.84 20.89
N ALA A 383 -8.70 15.92 20.09
CA ALA A 383 -8.63 15.83 18.64
C ALA A 383 -7.94 17.06 18.00
N LEU A 384 -8.10 18.26 18.62
CA LEU A 384 -7.63 19.54 18.07
C LEU A 384 -6.16 19.56 17.65
N PRO A 385 -5.16 19.23 18.49
CA PRO A 385 -3.75 19.34 18.11
C PRO A 385 -3.37 18.41 16.95
N TYR A 386 -4.07 17.28 16.82
CA TYR A 386 -3.86 16.33 15.74
C TYR A 386 -4.44 16.84 14.42
N ILE A 387 -5.69 17.34 14.43
CA ILE A 387 -6.26 17.88 13.19
C ILE A 387 -5.53 19.15 12.72
N GLU A 388 -5.02 19.97 13.62
CA GLU A 388 -4.16 21.12 13.28
C GLU A 388 -2.85 20.67 12.60
N THR A 389 -2.30 19.54 13.04
CA THR A 389 -1.11 18.94 12.39
C THR A 389 -1.46 18.37 11.03
N ALA A 390 -2.60 17.69 10.87
CA ALA A 390 -3.08 17.17 9.59
C ALA A 390 -3.27 18.27 8.53
N LEU A 391 -3.65 19.47 8.96
CA LEU A 391 -3.85 20.63 8.07
C LEU A 391 -2.57 21.39 7.69
N LYS A 392 -1.38 21.05 8.23
CA LYS A 392 -0.14 21.83 8.06
C LYS A 392 0.34 21.98 6.63
N THR A 393 0.03 21.05 5.76
CA THR A 393 0.39 21.09 4.34
C THR A 393 -0.61 21.88 3.50
N ASN A 394 -1.70 22.37 4.09
CA ASN A 394 -2.82 23.00 3.39
C ASN A 394 -3.52 22.05 2.39
N CYS A 395 -3.52 20.76 2.68
CA CYS A 395 -4.23 19.75 1.90
C CYS A 395 -5.71 20.13 1.75
N LYS A 396 -6.25 19.97 0.54
CA LYS A 396 -7.64 20.31 0.18
C LYS A 396 -8.51 19.05 0.01
N ASN A 397 -8.13 17.96 0.66
CA ASN A 397 -8.97 16.76 0.69
C ASN A 397 -10.31 17.08 1.37
N PRO A 398 -11.47 16.90 0.70
CA PRO A 398 -12.77 17.21 1.27
C PRO A 398 -13.08 16.47 2.56
N GLU A 399 -12.70 15.21 2.70
CA GLU A 399 -12.90 14.43 3.93
C GLU A 399 -12.11 15.02 5.10
N LEU A 400 -10.83 15.32 4.92
CA LEU A 400 -9.99 15.99 5.92
C LEU A 400 -10.62 17.32 6.35
N LEU A 401 -11.14 18.10 5.38
CA LEU A 401 -11.77 19.39 5.69
C LEU A 401 -13.10 19.22 6.44
N CYS A 402 -13.90 18.18 6.15
CA CYS A 402 -15.07 17.82 6.95
C CYS A 402 -14.69 17.47 8.39
N HIS A 403 -13.73 16.56 8.56
CA HIS A 403 -13.23 16.19 9.89
C HIS A 403 -12.75 17.42 10.68
N ALA A 404 -11.97 18.28 10.03
CA ALA A 404 -11.51 19.52 10.65
C ALA A 404 -12.69 20.41 11.07
N GLY A 405 -13.64 20.62 10.18
CA GLY A 405 -14.80 21.44 10.45
C GLY A 405 -15.65 20.93 11.61
N LEU A 406 -15.91 19.63 11.65
CA LEU A 406 -16.66 18.97 12.73
C LEU A 406 -15.93 19.07 14.08
N ILE A 407 -14.62 18.82 14.10
CA ILE A 407 -13.79 18.91 15.31
C ILE A 407 -13.77 20.34 15.83
N TYR A 408 -13.59 21.36 14.97
CA TYR A 408 -13.63 22.75 15.39
C TYR A 408 -15.01 23.17 15.91
N ALA A 409 -16.11 22.71 15.27
CA ALA A 409 -17.46 22.99 15.74
C ALA A 409 -17.69 22.44 17.15
N LYS A 410 -17.37 21.18 17.38
CA LYS A 410 -17.51 20.54 18.71
C LYS A 410 -16.55 21.10 19.76
N SER A 411 -15.46 21.74 19.33
CA SER A 411 -14.52 22.44 20.22
C SER A 411 -14.85 23.91 20.45
N GLY A 412 -15.95 24.42 19.85
CA GLY A 412 -16.46 25.80 20.07
C GLY A 412 -15.90 26.84 19.10
N ASP A 413 -15.02 26.52 18.16
CA ASP A 413 -14.54 27.45 17.13
C ASP A 413 -15.43 27.39 15.88
N ASN A 414 -16.60 27.99 16.00
CA ASN A 414 -17.60 28.02 14.92
C ASN A 414 -17.12 28.77 13.66
N ALA A 415 -16.17 29.69 13.79
CA ALA A 415 -15.65 30.42 12.64
C ALA A 415 -14.79 29.50 11.74
N LYS A 416 -13.85 28.78 12.33
CA LYS A 416 -13.05 27.77 11.59
C LYS A 416 -13.93 26.62 11.10
N ALA A 417 -14.85 26.13 11.92
CA ALA A 417 -15.80 25.10 11.52
C ALA A 417 -16.52 25.47 10.22
N LYS A 418 -17.15 26.64 10.18
CA LYS A 418 -17.87 27.13 9.01
C LYS A 418 -16.96 27.30 7.78
N MET A 419 -15.73 27.74 7.99
CA MET A 419 -14.74 27.91 6.92
C MET A 419 -14.40 26.55 6.27
N PHE A 420 -14.03 25.54 7.09
CA PHE A 420 -13.64 24.23 6.60
C PHE A 420 -14.81 23.46 5.98
N LEU A 421 -16.00 23.46 6.62
CA LEU A 421 -17.18 22.77 6.09
C LEU A 421 -17.64 23.36 4.75
N LYS A 422 -17.64 24.69 4.61
CA LYS A 422 -17.98 25.33 3.34
C LYS A 422 -16.99 24.98 2.24
N GLU A 423 -15.71 24.93 2.55
CA GLU A 423 -14.69 24.56 1.56
C GLU A 423 -14.82 23.08 1.17
N ALA A 424 -15.04 22.19 2.14
CA ALA A 424 -15.24 20.75 1.91
C ALA A 424 -16.43 20.48 0.99
N LEU A 425 -17.59 21.05 1.32
CA LEU A 425 -18.86 20.81 0.62
C LEU A 425 -18.99 21.53 -0.74
N LYS A 426 -18.03 22.39 -1.08
CA LYS A 426 -18.06 23.17 -2.32
C LYS A 426 -17.82 22.31 -3.58
N ASN A 427 -16.97 21.31 -3.47
CA ASN A 427 -16.52 20.48 -4.59
C ASN A 427 -16.91 19.00 -4.41
N ASP A 428 -18.03 18.75 -3.77
CA ASP A 428 -18.38 17.44 -3.28
C ASP A 428 -19.07 16.55 -4.30
N PRO A 429 -18.42 15.49 -4.72
CA PRO A 429 -19.15 14.29 -5.06
C PRO A 429 -18.84 13.06 -4.24
N LEU A 430 -17.74 13.03 -3.45
CA LEU A 430 -17.24 11.77 -2.89
C LEU A 430 -16.94 11.77 -1.40
N ILE A 431 -17.46 12.73 -0.65
CA ILE A 431 -17.47 12.63 0.79
C ILE A 431 -18.42 11.48 1.17
N PRO A 432 -17.99 10.52 2.02
CA PRO A 432 -18.89 9.47 2.51
C PRO A 432 -20.22 10.08 3.02
N VAL A 433 -21.35 9.51 2.60
CA VAL A 433 -22.67 10.14 2.81
C VAL A 433 -22.94 10.45 4.26
N SER A 434 -22.52 9.61 5.20
CA SER A 434 -22.66 9.88 6.64
C SER A 434 -21.88 11.13 7.08
N LEU A 435 -20.63 11.26 6.63
CA LEU A 435 -19.77 12.41 6.94
C LEU A 435 -20.31 13.69 6.30
N LYS A 436 -20.83 13.59 5.08
CA LYS A 436 -21.48 14.70 4.38
C LYS A 436 -22.71 15.20 5.13
N THR A 437 -23.62 14.27 5.48
CA THR A 437 -24.86 14.60 6.21
C THR A 437 -24.52 15.28 7.53
N GLU A 438 -23.62 14.74 8.33
CA GLU A 438 -23.18 15.35 9.59
C GLU A 438 -22.57 16.75 9.38
N SER A 439 -21.79 16.90 8.31
CA SER A 439 -21.17 18.18 7.94
C SER A 439 -22.21 19.24 7.52
N GLU A 440 -23.23 18.84 6.75
CA GLU A 440 -24.34 19.70 6.33
C GLU A 440 -25.20 20.12 7.53
N GLU A 441 -25.59 19.19 8.40
CA GLU A 441 -26.33 19.47 9.65
C GLU A 441 -25.58 20.44 10.57
N MET A 442 -24.24 20.29 10.64
CA MET A 442 -23.41 21.20 11.43
C MET A 442 -23.29 22.60 10.81
N LEU A 443 -23.31 22.69 9.48
CA LEU A 443 -23.16 23.95 8.76
C LEU A 443 -24.49 24.74 8.69
N TYR A 444 -25.62 24.02 8.62
CA TYR A 444 -26.98 24.55 8.46
C TYR A 444 -27.92 24.00 9.54
N PRO A 445 -27.71 24.35 10.84
CA PRO A 445 -28.45 23.80 11.98
C PRO A 445 -29.95 24.19 11.96
#